data_753a6b59c5e5e4f04d187bfcd725ad6b
#
_entry.id   753a6b59c5e5e4f04d187bfcd725ad6b
#
_cell.length_a   1.000
_cell.length_b   1.000
_cell.length_c   1.000
_cell.angle_alpha   90.00
_cell.angle_beta   90.00
_cell.angle_gamma   90.00
#
_symmetry.space_group_name_H-M   'P 1'
#
loop_
_entity.id
_entity.type
_entity.pdbx_description
1 polymer ?
#
loop_
_entity_poly.entity_id
_entity_poly.type
_entity_poly.pdbx_seq_one_letter_code
_entity_poly.pdbx_strand_id
1 'polypeptide(L)'
;MIASVRPQASARAPLVIFSLLVSGVYGQSSGRAADTASARPDSASQSASPAKSRLGQPPSPVTTTELPYPRPSRQWGTAPIEPSLSEQFNETLPSWLRFSGEFRERFEGYSGGGFKPDSTNDFVVQRIRLGMRIRPTPWLRMFIQMQDSRVFGITPALPPNQNTTDIREAYFEVGRPEGNGFIVKAGRQELSFGNNRLIGNSWWNNVSRTFDAVRAAYQQGRLRIDAFAASVVIIRDGVIDHHNPGNNLYGLYGSVRDVIPGATLDVYEFWHVQPGYSVVGLKAVHLNQWTTGFRWVGSLPKDFDYRTEIAIQRGEAGAAGIRSWMGHWVLGYMLKSARTTPRLFVEYDYGSGSENTKGAVYSTFDPIYPSTHDKLGLADQFGWRNIQDLRFGQEFRISRRWVLATSLHNYWLANAHDALYPSRGAIVAQRADGTAGTHVGEEVDAQVVFTPTRQSQIGIGYGHVFTGEFLNKTTKGKDYNYPYMMIEYVF
;
A
#
# COMPACT_ATOMS: atom_id res chain seq x y z
N MET A 1 -26.84 12.00 -54.30
CA MET A 1 -27.60 11.76 -53.06
C MET A 1 -26.62 11.89 -51.89
N ILE A 2 -26.69 13.04 -51.22
CA ILE A 2 -25.80 13.39 -50.13
C ILE A 2 -26.59 13.11 -48.85
N ALA A 3 -26.15 12.10 -48.04
CA ALA A 3 -26.76 11.80 -46.76
C ALA A 3 -26.04 12.59 -45.65
N SER A 4 -26.79 13.47 -45.00
CA SER A 4 -26.35 14.29 -43.88
C SER A 4 -26.19 13.46 -42.61
N VAL A 5 -25.00 13.45 -42.06
CA VAL A 5 -24.73 12.92 -40.71
C VAL A 5 -25.01 14.03 -39.69
N ARG A 6 -25.95 13.81 -38.79
CA ARG A 6 -26.20 14.68 -37.62
C ARG A 6 -25.17 14.37 -36.52
N PRO A 7 -24.63 15.35 -35.79
CA PRO A 7 -23.79 15.09 -34.63
C PRO A 7 -24.63 14.69 -33.41
N GLN A 8 -24.24 13.62 -32.74
CA GLN A 8 -24.80 13.20 -31.46
C GLN A 8 -24.36 14.15 -30.35
N ALA A 9 -25.31 14.48 -29.49
CA ALA A 9 -25.17 15.36 -28.37
C ALA A 9 -24.23 14.76 -27.30
N SER A 10 -23.27 15.55 -26.84
CA SER A 10 -22.41 15.28 -25.70
C SER A 10 -23.22 15.23 -24.41
N ALA A 11 -23.25 14.09 -23.75
CA ALA A 11 -23.79 13.95 -22.41
C ALA A 11 -22.90 14.70 -21.41
N ARG A 12 -23.43 15.77 -20.81
CA ARG A 12 -22.81 16.47 -19.69
C ARG A 12 -22.96 15.62 -18.43
N ALA A 13 -21.83 15.25 -17.81
CA ALA A 13 -21.82 14.65 -16.49
C ALA A 13 -22.25 15.68 -15.43
N PRO A 14 -23.10 15.32 -14.46
CA PRO A 14 -23.44 16.23 -13.36
C PRO A 14 -22.29 16.30 -12.37
N LEU A 15 -21.78 17.49 -12.15
CA LEU A 15 -20.87 17.83 -11.06
C LEU A 15 -21.66 17.82 -9.75
N VAL A 16 -21.55 16.77 -8.96
CA VAL A 16 -22.15 16.72 -7.62
C VAL A 16 -21.22 17.44 -6.65
N ILE A 17 -21.57 18.68 -6.34
CA ILE A 17 -20.91 19.45 -5.28
C ILE A 17 -21.55 19.04 -3.95
N PHE A 18 -20.78 18.37 -3.10
CA PHE A 18 -21.19 18.13 -1.71
C PHE A 18 -21.05 19.43 -0.92
N SER A 19 -22.18 20.06 -0.62
CA SER A 19 -22.26 21.17 0.33
C SER A 19 -22.32 20.62 1.75
N LEU A 20 -21.21 20.66 2.49
CA LEU A 20 -21.18 20.44 3.92
C LEU A 20 -21.58 21.76 4.62
N LEU A 21 -22.81 21.81 5.09
CA LEU A 21 -23.30 22.84 6.00
C LEU A 21 -22.69 22.60 7.39
N VAL A 22 -21.73 23.44 7.77
CA VAL A 22 -21.28 23.58 9.15
C VAL A 22 -22.13 24.67 9.79
N SER A 23 -23.12 24.27 10.59
CA SER A 23 -23.88 25.17 11.43
C SER A 23 -23.04 25.60 12.63
N GLY A 24 -22.59 26.83 12.64
CA GLY A 24 -21.91 27.42 13.78
C GLY A 24 -22.90 27.76 14.89
N VAL A 25 -22.61 27.28 16.09
CA VAL A 25 -23.27 27.77 17.32
C VAL A 25 -22.37 28.82 17.93
N TYR A 26 -22.83 30.08 17.88
CA TYR A 26 -22.27 31.18 18.65
C TYR A 26 -22.86 31.13 20.07
N GLY A 27 -21.97 30.99 21.05
CA GLY A 27 -22.28 31.23 22.45
C GLY A 27 -21.44 32.40 22.96
N GLN A 28 -22.03 33.55 23.13
CA GLN A 28 -21.46 34.68 23.87
C GLN A 28 -21.61 34.44 25.38
N SER A 29 -20.52 34.68 26.14
CA SER A 29 -20.66 35.18 27.49
C SER A 29 -19.49 36.12 27.84
N SER A 30 -19.94 37.29 28.25
CA SER A 30 -19.20 38.44 28.71
C SER A 30 -18.69 38.30 30.14
N GLY A 31 -17.53 38.93 30.40
CA GLY A 31 -17.39 39.69 31.65
C GLY A 31 -16.34 39.23 32.64
N ARG A 32 -15.32 39.95 32.77
CA ARG A 32 -14.91 40.99 33.73
C ARG A 32 -13.50 40.76 34.30
N ALA A 33 -12.75 41.86 34.24
CA ALA A 33 -11.41 42.04 34.75
C ALA A 33 -11.36 42.11 36.31
N ALA A 34 -10.20 41.80 36.84
CA ALA A 34 -9.56 42.56 37.92
C ALA A 34 -8.11 42.11 38.20
N ASP A 35 -7.24 43.06 38.11
CA ASP A 35 -5.92 43.36 38.72
C ASP A 35 -5.47 42.52 39.92
N THR A 36 -4.18 42.20 40.02
CA THR A 36 -3.11 42.96 40.70
C THR A 36 -1.82 42.14 40.83
N ALA A 37 -0.74 42.74 40.38
CA ALA A 37 0.55 43.04 40.98
C ALA A 37 1.48 41.94 41.58
N SER A 38 2.71 42.00 41.04
CA SER A 38 3.99 42.06 41.77
C SER A 38 4.60 40.81 42.37
N ALA A 39 5.68 40.32 41.81
CA ALA A 39 7.06 40.36 42.38
C ALA A 39 8.05 39.53 41.51
N ARG A 40 9.13 40.17 41.07
CA ARG A 40 10.45 39.53 40.78
C ARG A 40 11.24 39.49 42.12
N PRO A 41 12.30 38.66 42.24
CA PRO A 41 13.43 38.55 41.32
C PRO A 41 14.16 37.18 41.28
N ASP A 42 15.17 37.21 40.41
CA ASP A 42 16.50 36.60 40.42
C ASP A 42 16.78 35.26 39.71
N SER A 43 17.43 35.45 38.59
CA SER A 43 18.71 34.97 38.07
C SER A 43 19.15 33.52 38.33
N ALA A 44 19.16 32.73 37.25
CA ALA A 44 20.28 31.83 36.95
C ALA A 44 20.35 31.58 35.44
N SER A 45 21.34 32.18 34.80
CA SER A 45 21.77 31.95 33.45
C SER A 45 22.30 30.53 33.31
N GLN A 46 21.59 29.69 32.59
CA GLN A 46 22.19 28.51 31.97
C GLN A 46 22.05 28.66 30.47
N SER A 47 23.20 28.85 29.80
CA SER A 47 23.37 28.85 28.36
C SER A 47 22.86 27.57 27.73
N ALA A 48 21.69 27.63 27.14
CA ALA A 48 21.20 26.58 26.27
C ALA A 48 21.98 26.66 24.95
N SER A 49 22.86 25.69 24.71
CA SER A 49 23.39 25.40 23.38
C SER A 49 22.24 25.26 22.40
N PRO A 50 22.32 25.83 21.19
CA PRO A 50 21.26 25.69 20.19
C PRO A 50 21.11 24.22 19.84
N ALA A 51 19.92 23.69 20.07
CA ALA A 51 19.53 22.36 19.61
C ALA A 51 19.79 22.28 18.09
N LYS A 52 20.78 21.48 17.68
CA LYS A 52 21.01 21.16 16.28
C LYS A 52 19.69 20.64 15.72
N SER A 53 19.09 21.41 14.84
CA SER A 53 17.88 21.02 14.11
C SER A 53 18.16 19.67 13.45
N ARG A 54 17.44 18.63 13.86
CA ARG A 54 17.35 17.36 13.10
C ARG A 54 16.77 17.73 11.75
N LEU A 55 17.63 17.90 10.74
CA LEU A 55 17.24 18.06 9.36
C LEU A 55 16.42 16.83 8.96
N GLY A 56 15.12 17.08 8.79
CA GLY A 56 14.09 16.09 8.67
C GLY A 56 14.32 15.12 7.51
N GLN A 57 14.15 13.87 7.82
CA GLN A 57 13.65 12.92 6.85
C GLN A 57 12.37 13.49 6.24
N PRO A 58 12.10 13.26 4.93
CA PRO A 58 10.80 13.63 4.39
C PRO A 58 9.75 12.99 5.30
N PRO A 59 8.68 13.71 5.65
CA PRO A 59 7.56 13.07 6.30
C PRO A 59 7.15 11.93 5.40
N SER A 60 7.23 10.71 5.91
CA SER A 60 6.55 9.60 5.28
C SER A 60 5.12 10.06 5.03
N PRO A 61 4.51 9.79 3.86
CA PRO A 61 3.12 10.12 3.64
C PRO A 61 2.36 9.64 4.85
N VAL A 62 1.53 10.48 5.41
CA VAL A 62 0.82 10.36 6.69
C VAL A 62 0.76 8.91 7.14
N THR A 63 1.74 8.48 7.90
CA THR A 63 1.71 7.20 8.57
C THR A 63 0.70 7.37 9.68
N THR A 64 -0.54 7.02 9.38
CA THR A 64 -1.41 6.49 10.43
C THR A 64 -0.57 5.53 11.23
N THR A 65 -0.76 5.47 12.53
CA THR A 65 -0.18 4.48 13.44
C THR A 65 -0.64 3.09 13.01
N GLU A 66 -0.28 2.68 11.80
CA GLU A 66 -0.32 1.31 11.40
C GLU A 66 0.85 0.67 12.15
N LEU A 67 0.52 -0.27 13.03
CA LEU A 67 1.50 -1.28 13.36
C LEU A 67 1.72 -2.00 12.02
N PRO A 68 2.82 -1.72 11.34
CA PRO A 68 3.05 -2.38 10.09
C PRO A 68 3.25 -3.85 10.42
N TYR A 69 2.70 -4.72 9.64
CA TYR A 69 3.46 -5.90 9.27
C TYR A 69 4.89 -5.42 9.09
N PRO A 70 5.90 -6.09 9.68
CA PRO A 70 7.19 -5.47 9.85
C PRO A 70 7.74 -5.02 8.50
N ARG A 71 7.29 -3.84 8.06
CA ARG A 71 8.11 -3.07 7.15
C ARG A 71 9.39 -2.82 7.91
N PRO A 72 10.56 -2.83 7.26
CA PRO A 72 11.72 -2.17 7.77
C PRO A 72 11.40 -0.69 7.94
N SER A 73 10.57 -0.36 8.92
CA SER A 73 10.39 1.01 9.28
C SER A 73 11.62 1.38 10.09
N ARG A 74 12.32 2.41 9.69
CA ARG A 74 13.39 3.08 10.41
C ARG A 74 13.04 3.41 11.88
N GLN A 75 11.87 3.03 12.36
CA GLN A 75 11.35 3.25 13.72
C GLN A 75 11.65 2.12 14.70
N TRP A 76 12.19 0.99 14.25
CA TRP A 76 12.29 -0.23 15.07
C TRP A 76 13.62 -0.43 15.79
N GLY A 77 14.60 0.42 15.59
CA GLY A 77 15.89 0.27 16.25
C GLY A 77 16.32 1.53 16.98
N THR A 78 16.40 1.51 18.30
CA THR A 78 17.32 2.35 19.04
C THR A 78 18.67 1.62 19.15
N ALA A 79 19.27 1.28 18.00
CA ALA A 79 20.68 0.93 17.93
C ALA A 79 21.53 2.17 18.24
N PRO A 80 22.78 2.02 18.67
CA PRO A 80 23.67 3.14 18.98
C PRO A 80 23.68 4.16 17.84
N ILE A 81 23.75 5.44 18.22
CA ILE A 81 23.51 6.62 17.36
C ILE A 81 24.78 6.98 16.57
N GLU A 82 25.60 6.03 16.19
CA GLU A 82 26.68 6.35 15.27
C GLU A 82 26.11 6.61 13.86
N PRO A 83 26.46 7.75 13.24
CA PRO A 83 26.02 8.03 11.88
C PRO A 83 26.58 6.96 10.93
N SER A 84 25.71 6.48 10.04
CA SER A 84 26.13 5.56 8.98
C SER A 84 27.15 6.23 8.04
N LEU A 85 27.90 5.43 7.27
CA LEU A 85 28.82 5.97 6.25
C LEU A 85 28.11 6.92 5.27
N SER A 86 26.87 6.63 4.93
CA SER A 86 26.06 7.49 4.06
C SER A 86 25.59 8.78 4.72
N GLU A 87 25.28 8.75 6.02
CA GLU A 87 24.99 9.96 6.77
C GLU A 87 26.24 10.83 6.86
N GLN A 88 27.40 10.24 7.16
CA GLN A 88 28.71 10.93 7.15
C GLN A 88 29.00 11.54 5.78
N PHE A 89 28.81 10.77 4.70
CA PHE A 89 28.99 11.27 3.33
C PHE A 89 28.05 12.45 3.05
N ASN A 90 26.78 12.32 3.37
CA ASN A 90 25.78 13.39 3.16
C ASN A 90 26.07 14.65 4.00
N GLU A 91 26.74 14.52 5.15
CA GLU A 91 27.18 15.65 5.96
C GLU A 91 28.28 16.48 5.30
N THR A 92 29.09 15.88 4.43
CA THR A 92 30.12 16.59 3.66
C THR A 92 29.56 17.40 2.47
N LEU A 93 28.29 17.16 2.10
CA LEU A 93 27.64 17.80 0.96
C LEU A 93 26.93 19.10 1.36
N PRO A 94 26.74 20.04 0.42
CA PRO A 94 25.91 21.20 0.64
C PRO A 94 24.51 20.80 1.13
N SER A 95 23.89 21.63 1.99
CA SER A 95 22.59 21.31 2.61
C SER A 95 21.45 21.07 1.60
N TRP A 96 21.57 21.61 0.41
CA TRP A 96 20.59 21.47 -0.68
C TRP A 96 20.71 20.14 -1.47
N LEU A 97 21.79 19.35 -1.30
CA LEU A 97 22.05 18.09 -2.02
C LEU A 97 22.14 16.92 -1.04
N ARG A 98 21.43 15.84 -1.31
CA ARG A 98 21.49 14.59 -0.55
C ARG A 98 21.39 13.39 -1.48
N PHE A 99 22.16 12.35 -1.16
CA PHE A 99 22.05 11.04 -1.81
C PHE A 99 21.41 10.04 -0.87
N SER A 100 20.77 9.06 -1.46
CA SER A 100 20.20 7.91 -0.77
C SER A 100 20.40 6.67 -1.61
N GLY A 101 20.36 5.51 -1.00
CA GLY A 101 20.46 4.27 -1.73
C GLY A 101 19.79 3.12 -1.00
N GLU A 102 19.55 2.06 -1.74
CA GLU A 102 19.05 0.79 -1.26
C GLU A 102 19.78 -0.33 -1.97
N PHE A 103 20.23 -1.30 -1.21
CA PHE A 103 20.65 -2.61 -1.70
C PHE A 103 19.73 -3.65 -1.05
N ARG A 104 19.11 -4.49 -1.85
CA ARG A 104 18.29 -5.59 -1.37
C ARG A 104 18.60 -6.85 -2.17
N GLU A 105 18.80 -7.93 -1.44
CA GLU A 105 18.90 -9.26 -1.99
C GLU A 105 17.91 -10.18 -1.29
N ARG A 106 17.17 -10.98 -2.05
CA ARG A 106 16.18 -11.88 -1.51
C ARG A 106 16.21 -13.19 -2.27
N PHE A 107 16.51 -14.27 -1.53
CA PHE A 107 16.24 -15.62 -1.97
C PHE A 107 14.76 -15.94 -1.77
N GLU A 108 14.14 -16.53 -2.77
CA GLU A 108 12.78 -17.05 -2.73
C GLU A 108 12.79 -18.46 -3.31
N GLY A 109 12.06 -19.36 -2.65
CA GLY A 109 11.80 -20.68 -3.15
C GLY A 109 10.30 -20.99 -3.18
N TYR A 110 9.91 -21.93 -4.02
CA TYR A 110 8.57 -22.51 -3.90
C TYR A 110 8.55 -23.96 -4.35
N SER A 111 7.61 -24.73 -3.77
CA SER A 111 7.20 -26.04 -4.28
C SER A 111 5.69 -26.11 -4.32
N GLY A 112 5.14 -26.91 -5.24
CA GLY A 112 3.70 -26.98 -5.49
C GLY A 112 3.16 -25.79 -6.32
N GLY A 113 3.98 -25.19 -7.17
CA GLY A 113 3.58 -24.06 -8.02
C GLY A 113 2.33 -24.35 -8.86
N GLY A 114 1.31 -23.47 -8.79
CA GLY A 114 0.01 -23.70 -9.40
C GLY A 114 -0.74 -24.91 -8.82
N PHE A 115 -0.41 -25.31 -7.59
CA PHE A 115 -0.96 -26.47 -6.87
C PHE A 115 -0.77 -27.79 -7.60
N LYS A 116 0.42 -27.95 -8.24
CA LYS A 116 0.79 -29.14 -9.04
C LYS A 116 2.02 -29.83 -8.45
N PRO A 117 2.10 -31.19 -8.51
CA PRO A 117 3.34 -31.90 -8.24
C PRO A 117 4.47 -31.44 -9.18
N ASP A 118 5.71 -31.62 -8.76
CA ASP A 118 6.91 -31.37 -9.55
C ASP A 118 7.09 -29.93 -10.08
N SER A 119 6.34 -28.96 -9.50
CA SER A 119 6.47 -27.54 -9.79
C SER A 119 7.25 -26.86 -8.65
N THR A 120 8.57 -26.92 -8.73
CA THR A 120 9.49 -26.35 -7.73
C THR A 120 10.46 -25.42 -8.41
N ASN A 121 10.78 -24.29 -7.77
CA ASN A 121 11.82 -23.39 -8.25
C ASN A 121 12.44 -22.59 -7.09
N ASP A 122 13.70 -22.23 -7.25
CA ASP A 122 14.46 -21.39 -6.35
C ASP A 122 15.14 -20.29 -7.16
N PHE A 123 15.09 -19.06 -6.65
CA PHE A 123 15.66 -17.93 -7.35
C PHE A 123 16.11 -16.82 -6.37
N VAL A 124 16.97 -15.96 -6.86
CA VAL A 124 17.40 -14.77 -6.13
C VAL A 124 16.96 -13.53 -6.89
N VAL A 125 16.37 -12.56 -6.19
CA VAL A 125 16.10 -11.24 -6.71
C VAL A 125 16.99 -10.21 -6.03
N GLN A 126 17.70 -9.45 -6.85
CA GLN A 126 18.58 -8.37 -6.42
C GLN A 126 18.02 -7.03 -6.84
N ARG A 127 18.13 -6.03 -5.99
CA ARG A 127 17.72 -4.66 -6.27
C ARG A 127 18.72 -3.66 -5.75
N ILE A 128 19.13 -2.74 -6.61
CA ILE A 128 19.97 -1.59 -6.27
C ILE A 128 19.21 -0.33 -6.65
N ARG A 129 19.14 0.64 -5.75
CA ARG A 129 18.57 1.97 -5.99
C ARG A 129 19.54 3.05 -5.56
N LEU A 130 19.67 4.09 -6.38
CA LEU A 130 20.45 5.28 -6.07
C LEU A 130 19.59 6.51 -6.30
N GLY A 131 19.38 7.28 -5.25
CA GLY A 131 18.54 8.48 -5.26
C GLY A 131 19.36 9.74 -5.02
N MET A 132 19.02 10.80 -5.74
CA MET A 132 19.56 12.15 -5.56
C MET A 132 18.40 13.11 -5.29
N ARG A 133 18.51 13.84 -4.19
CA ARG A 133 17.56 14.90 -3.81
C ARG A 133 18.23 16.24 -3.86
N ILE A 134 17.60 17.18 -4.55
CA ILE A 134 18.03 18.57 -4.71
C ILE A 134 16.96 19.46 -4.10
N ARG A 135 17.34 20.30 -3.13
CA ARG A 135 16.44 21.25 -2.45
C ARG A 135 17.04 22.65 -2.46
N PRO A 136 16.98 23.38 -3.59
CA PRO A 136 17.61 24.68 -3.73
C PRO A 136 16.95 25.75 -2.84
N THR A 137 15.66 25.57 -2.52
CA THR A 137 14.89 26.45 -1.63
C THR A 137 14.03 25.62 -0.67
N PRO A 138 13.49 26.18 0.43
CA PRO A 138 12.59 25.47 1.34
C PRO A 138 11.28 24.98 0.70
N TRP A 139 10.86 25.57 -0.42
CA TRP A 139 9.60 25.30 -1.09
C TRP A 139 9.75 24.52 -2.41
N LEU A 140 10.98 24.28 -2.89
CA LEU A 140 11.23 23.51 -4.12
C LEU A 140 12.12 22.31 -3.83
N ARG A 141 11.67 21.12 -4.24
CA ARG A 141 12.42 19.85 -4.19
C ARG A 141 12.37 19.18 -5.53
N MET A 142 13.48 18.57 -5.89
CA MET A 142 13.61 17.67 -7.03
C MET A 142 14.17 16.36 -6.53
N PHE A 143 13.73 15.27 -7.11
CA PHE A 143 14.22 13.93 -6.78
C PHE A 143 14.34 13.11 -8.05
N ILE A 144 15.45 12.42 -8.18
CA ILE A 144 15.64 11.38 -9.19
C ILE A 144 16.17 10.12 -8.52
N GLN A 145 15.65 8.97 -8.91
CA GLN A 145 16.10 7.66 -8.45
C GLN A 145 16.28 6.73 -9.64
N MET A 146 17.49 6.20 -9.76
CA MET A 146 17.80 5.09 -10.64
C MET A 146 17.60 3.77 -9.91
N GLN A 147 17.23 2.73 -10.65
CA GLN A 147 17.07 1.37 -10.15
C GLN A 147 17.66 0.37 -11.13
N ASP A 148 18.30 -0.66 -10.60
CA ASP A 148 18.63 -1.91 -11.29
C ASP A 148 18.02 -3.06 -10.49
N SER A 149 17.17 -3.87 -11.15
CA SER A 149 16.48 -5.02 -10.56
C SER A 149 16.73 -6.25 -11.41
N ARG A 150 17.31 -7.28 -10.81
CA ARG A 150 17.69 -8.52 -11.49
C ARG A 150 17.09 -9.72 -10.81
N VAL A 151 16.87 -10.77 -11.57
CA VAL A 151 16.50 -12.11 -11.06
C VAL A 151 17.46 -13.14 -11.61
N PHE A 152 17.87 -14.08 -10.75
CA PHE A 152 18.75 -15.17 -11.05
C PHE A 152 18.06 -16.48 -10.68
N GLY A 153 18.14 -17.52 -11.53
CA GLY A 153 17.53 -18.83 -11.28
C GLY A 153 16.17 -19.05 -11.95
N ILE A 154 15.55 -18.02 -12.52
CA ILE A 154 14.30 -18.13 -13.29
C ILE A 154 14.54 -17.72 -14.75
N THR A 155 14.00 -18.49 -15.69
CA THR A 155 14.00 -18.19 -17.12
C THR A 155 12.64 -18.53 -17.72
N PRO A 156 12.00 -17.57 -18.46
CA PRO A 156 12.40 -16.19 -18.62
C PRO A 156 12.22 -15.36 -17.35
N ALA A 157 13.11 -14.41 -17.14
CA ALA A 157 12.92 -13.38 -16.14
C ALA A 157 11.80 -12.42 -16.61
N LEU A 158 10.77 -12.23 -15.79
CA LEU A 158 9.60 -11.43 -16.16
C LEU A 158 9.40 -10.28 -15.18
N PRO A 159 8.82 -9.15 -15.64
CA PRO A 159 8.26 -8.18 -14.69
C PRO A 159 7.25 -8.86 -13.75
N PRO A 160 7.24 -8.52 -12.50
CA PRO A 160 7.89 -7.39 -11.84
C PRO A 160 9.23 -7.73 -11.16
N ASN A 161 9.89 -8.82 -11.54
CA ASN A 161 11.13 -9.24 -10.89
C ASN A 161 12.37 -8.68 -11.56
N GLN A 162 12.32 -8.37 -12.86
CA GLN A 162 13.45 -7.85 -13.60
C GLN A 162 13.13 -6.53 -14.32
N ASN A 163 14.03 -5.57 -14.17
CA ASN A 163 14.11 -4.33 -14.93
C ASN A 163 15.52 -3.75 -14.73
N THR A 164 16.38 -3.93 -15.72
CA THR A 164 17.77 -3.51 -15.65
C THR A 164 17.90 -2.04 -16.06
N THR A 165 18.45 -1.24 -15.15
CA THR A 165 18.80 0.18 -15.37
C THR A 165 17.63 1.05 -15.85
N ASP A 166 16.78 1.43 -14.92
CA ASP A 166 15.65 2.33 -15.17
C ASP A 166 15.68 3.60 -14.29
N ILE A 167 14.99 4.64 -14.75
CA ILE A 167 14.65 5.82 -13.95
C ILE A 167 13.33 5.53 -13.27
N ARG A 168 13.42 5.05 -12.03
CA ARG A 168 12.26 4.63 -11.25
C ARG A 168 11.42 5.80 -10.74
N GLU A 169 12.06 6.86 -10.26
CA GLU A 169 11.38 8.09 -9.84
C GLU A 169 12.11 9.30 -10.43
N ALA A 170 11.36 10.28 -10.92
CA ALA A 170 11.85 11.57 -11.36
C ALA A 170 10.74 12.60 -11.24
N TYR A 171 10.80 13.46 -10.23
CA TYR A 171 9.76 14.44 -9.98
C TYR A 171 10.29 15.74 -9.38
N PHE A 172 9.51 16.77 -9.51
CA PHE A 172 9.64 17.98 -8.71
C PHE A 172 8.44 18.15 -7.78
N GLU A 173 8.67 18.83 -6.67
CA GLU A 173 7.66 19.12 -5.67
C GLU A 173 7.78 20.59 -5.25
N VAL A 174 6.65 21.29 -5.29
CA VAL A 174 6.52 22.71 -4.92
C VAL A 174 5.57 22.82 -3.74
N GLY A 175 5.97 23.60 -2.73
CA GLY A 175 5.21 23.77 -1.50
C GLY A 175 6.02 23.46 -0.24
N ARG A 176 5.37 23.51 0.91
CA ARG A 176 5.99 23.21 2.22
C ARG A 176 5.38 21.95 2.80
N PRO A 177 5.96 20.77 2.57
CA PRO A 177 5.40 19.50 3.04
C PRO A 177 5.45 19.31 4.56
N GLU A 178 6.27 20.09 5.24
CA GLU A 178 6.49 20.03 6.70
C GLU A 178 5.57 20.98 7.47
N GLY A 179 4.51 21.47 6.84
CA GLY A 179 3.60 22.45 7.47
C GLY A 179 2.22 22.45 6.84
N ASN A 180 1.43 23.44 7.26
CA ASN A 180 0.13 23.71 6.64
C ASN A 180 0.32 24.36 5.26
N GLY A 181 -0.57 24.07 4.33
CA GLY A 181 -0.60 24.67 3.01
C GLY A 181 -0.69 23.67 1.88
N PHE A 182 -0.43 24.17 0.68
CA PHE A 182 -0.48 23.38 -0.56
C PHE A 182 0.88 22.80 -0.93
N ILE A 183 0.83 21.62 -1.50
CA ILE A 183 1.96 20.89 -2.07
C ILE A 183 1.52 20.39 -3.43
N VAL A 184 2.34 20.60 -4.46
CA VAL A 184 2.14 20.00 -5.78
C VAL A 184 3.37 19.19 -6.14
N LYS A 185 3.17 17.92 -6.49
CA LYS A 185 4.23 16.99 -6.93
C LYS A 185 3.90 16.51 -8.33
N ALA A 186 4.82 16.66 -9.28
CA ALA A 186 4.64 16.27 -10.66
C ALA A 186 5.86 15.51 -11.20
N GLY A 187 5.59 14.46 -11.96
CA GLY A 187 6.57 13.55 -12.53
C GLY A 187 6.36 12.10 -12.08
N ARG A 188 7.35 11.25 -12.38
CA ARG A 188 7.33 9.84 -12.01
C ARG A 188 7.52 9.66 -10.50
N GLN A 189 6.56 9.05 -9.85
CA GLN A 189 6.49 8.97 -8.40
C GLN A 189 5.73 7.72 -7.92
N GLU A 190 5.94 7.35 -6.66
CA GLU A 190 5.08 6.39 -5.98
C GLU A 190 3.76 7.04 -5.55
N LEU A 191 2.67 6.27 -5.66
CA LEU A 191 1.40 6.56 -5.02
C LEU A 191 1.09 5.48 -3.99
N SER A 192 0.70 5.91 -2.79
CA SER A 192 0.45 5.03 -1.65
C SER A 192 -0.59 5.69 -0.76
N PHE A 193 -1.73 5.02 -0.56
CA PHE A 193 -2.83 5.54 0.25
C PHE A 193 -3.34 4.48 1.22
N GLY A 194 -3.76 4.92 2.41
CA GLY A 194 -4.24 4.03 3.47
C GLY A 194 -3.25 2.92 3.78
N ASN A 195 -3.73 1.69 3.83
CA ASN A 195 -2.93 0.48 4.03
C ASN A 195 -2.43 -0.15 2.71
N ASN A 196 -2.34 0.63 1.63
CA ASN A 196 -1.91 0.15 0.30
C ASN A 196 -2.75 -1.01 -0.27
N ARG A 197 -3.96 -1.22 0.23
CA ARG A 197 -4.85 -2.30 -0.20
C ARG A 197 -5.45 -2.04 -1.57
N LEU A 198 -5.67 -0.75 -1.91
CA LEU A 198 -6.22 -0.33 -3.21
C LEU A 198 -5.16 0.36 -4.09
N ILE A 199 -4.35 1.23 -3.52
CA ILE A 199 -3.28 1.93 -4.23
C ILE A 199 -2.01 1.85 -3.40
N GLY A 200 -1.00 1.17 -3.94
CA GLY A 200 0.28 0.99 -3.30
C GLY A 200 1.43 0.75 -4.28
N ASN A 201 2.64 0.91 -3.80
CA ASN A 201 3.86 0.81 -4.59
C ASN A 201 4.35 -0.63 -4.82
N SER A 202 3.69 -1.64 -4.25
CA SER A 202 4.12 -3.04 -4.32
C SER A 202 5.59 -3.23 -3.93
N TRP A 203 5.96 -2.74 -2.77
CA TRP A 203 7.35 -2.71 -2.29
C TRP A 203 8.04 -4.08 -2.31
N TRP A 204 7.31 -5.16 -2.02
CA TRP A 204 7.83 -6.54 -2.04
C TRP A 204 8.39 -6.92 -3.41
N ASN A 205 7.72 -6.51 -4.49
CA ASN A 205 8.18 -6.76 -5.83
C ASN A 205 9.58 -6.21 -6.06
N ASN A 206 10.37 -6.91 -6.85
CA ASN A 206 11.73 -6.47 -7.09
C ASN A 206 11.78 -5.11 -7.80
N VAL A 207 10.94 -4.91 -8.81
CA VAL A 207 10.86 -3.63 -9.52
C VAL A 207 10.03 -2.58 -8.78
N SER A 208 8.96 -2.98 -8.09
CA SER A 208 7.96 -2.08 -7.49
C SER A 208 7.14 -1.30 -8.53
N ARG A 209 6.12 -0.56 -8.09
CA ARG A 209 5.22 0.19 -8.97
C ARG A 209 5.43 1.68 -8.81
N THR A 210 5.42 2.39 -9.95
CA THR A 210 5.42 3.85 -10.01
C THR A 210 4.34 4.34 -10.97
N PHE A 211 4.08 5.65 -10.92
CA PHE A 211 3.10 6.33 -11.76
C PHE A 211 3.72 7.62 -12.31
N ASP A 212 3.48 7.91 -13.57
CA ASP A 212 3.65 9.25 -14.09
C ASP A 212 2.41 10.04 -13.69
N ALA A 213 2.57 11.03 -12.81
CA ALA A 213 1.45 11.64 -12.10
C ALA A 213 1.66 13.12 -11.78
N VAL A 214 0.53 13.82 -11.63
CA VAL A 214 0.44 15.09 -10.92
C VAL A 214 -0.42 14.88 -9.69
N ARG A 215 0.10 15.25 -8.52
CA ARG A 215 -0.57 15.16 -7.23
C ARG A 215 -0.53 16.51 -6.54
N ALA A 216 -1.69 17.02 -6.17
CA ALA A 216 -1.86 18.20 -5.33
C ALA A 216 -2.34 17.77 -3.95
N ALA A 217 -1.75 18.29 -2.89
CA ALA A 217 -2.17 18.03 -1.53
C ALA A 217 -2.37 19.34 -0.77
N TYR A 218 -3.39 19.37 0.06
CA TYR A 218 -3.61 20.44 1.04
C TYR A 218 -3.60 19.86 2.44
N GLN A 219 -2.84 20.46 3.33
CA GLN A 219 -2.79 20.04 4.72
C GLN A 219 -3.03 21.25 5.64
N GLN A 220 -3.91 21.07 6.61
CA GLN A 220 -4.15 22.06 7.67
C GLN A 220 -4.47 21.34 8.98
N GLY A 221 -3.56 21.43 9.94
CA GLY A 221 -3.71 20.78 11.23
C GLY A 221 -3.91 19.26 11.10
N ARG A 222 -5.12 18.80 11.43
CA ARG A 222 -5.50 17.38 11.39
C ARG A 222 -6.04 16.91 10.03
N LEU A 223 -6.42 17.85 9.16
CA LEU A 223 -6.98 17.58 7.84
C LEU A 223 -5.88 17.51 6.79
N ARG A 224 -5.96 16.50 5.94
CA ARG A 224 -5.21 16.40 4.70
C ARG A 224 -6.13 15.96 3.57
N ILE A 225 -6.01 16.61 2.41
CA ILE A 225 -6.72 16.25 1.18
C ILE A 225 -5.68 16.13 0.07
N ASP A 226 -5.70 15.02 -0.64
CA ASP A 226 -4.87 14.76 -1.81
C ASP A 226 -5.77 14.56 -3.02
N ALA A 227 -5.45 15.23 -4.12
CA ALA A 227 -6.06 15.02 -5.43
C ALA A 227 -4.96 14.66 -6.44
N PHE A 228 -5.21 13.69 -7.31
CA PHE A 228 -4.19 13.26 -8.27
C PHE A 228 -4.78 12.79 -9.59
N ALA A 229 -3.97 12.91 -10.64
CA ALA A 229 -4.15 12.29 -11.93
C ALA A 229 -2.86 11.53 -12.26
N ALA A 230 -2.99 10.25 -12.60
CA ALA A 230 -1.86 9.34 -12.73
C ALA A 230 -2.06 8.34 -13.87
N SER A 231 -0.96 7.91 -14.48
CA SER A 231 -0.92 6.75 -15.36
C SER A 231 0.13 5.77 -14.82
N VAL A 232 -0.22 4.49 -14.73
CA VAL A 232 0.71 3.47 -14.25
C VAL A 232 1.86 3.30 -15.23
N VAL A 233 3.08 3.14 -14.72
CA VAL A 233 4.27 2.90 -15.54
C VAL A 233 4.32 1.43 -15.96
N ILE A 234 4.57 1.18 -17.27
CA ILE A 234 4.79 -0.15 -17.82
C ILE A 234 6.25 -0.51 -17.66
N ILE A 235 6.51 -1.61 -16.97
CA ILE A 235 7.86 -2.15 -16.78
C ILE A 235 8.29 -2.89 -18.04
N ARG A 236 9.44 -2.50 -18.60
CA ARG A 236 10.07 -3.12 -19.77
C ARG A 236 11.56 -3.29 -19.54
N ASP A 237 12.01 -4.52 -19.36
CA ASP A 237 13.42 -4.80 -19.11
C ASP A 237 14.34 -4.27 -20.22
N GLY A 238 15.43 -3.62 -19.81
CA GLY A 238 16.49 -3.12 -20.68
C GLY A 238 16.18 -1.82 -21.43
N VAL A 239 15.07 -1.14 -21.15
CA VAL A 239 14.74 0.18 -21.70
C VAL A 239 14.12 1.06 -20.60
N ILE A 240 14.22 2.37 -20.79
CA ILE A 240 13.56 3.30 -19.85
C ILE A 240 12.04 3.10 -19.93
N ASP A 241 11.44 2.85 -18.79
CA ASP A 241 10.00 2.63 -18.66
C ASP A 241 9.19 3.87 -19.06
N HIS A 242 7.99 3.66 -19.54
CA HIS A 242 7.05 4.73 -19.89
C HIS A 242 5.65 4.46 -19.32
N HIS A 243 4.81 5.49 -19.25
CA HIS A 243 3.42 5.36 -18.81
C HIS A 243 2.61 4.46 -19.75
N ASN A 244 1.51 3.91 -19.21
CA ASN A 244 0.57 3.09 -19.98
C ASN A 244 -0.51 3.98 -20.60
N PRO A 245 -0.46 4.28 -21.91
CA PRO A 245 -1.43 5.18 -22.56
C PRO A 245 -2.86 4.73 -22.36
N GLY A 246 -3.71 5.65 -21.88
CA GLY A 246 -5.12 5.41 -21.63
C GLY A 246 -5.45 4.64 -20.35
N ASN A 247 -4.47 4.03 -19.69
CA ASN A 247 -4.67 3.43 -18.37
C ASN A 247 -4.43 4.48 -17.29
N ASN A 248 -5.49 5.18 -16.92
CA ASN A 248 -5.43 6.37 -16.07
C ASN A 248 -6.19 6.15 -14.78
N LEU A 249 -5.63 6.68 -13.70
CA LEU A 249 -6.21 6.68 -12.38
C LEU A 249 -6.30 8.12 -11.87
N TYR A 250 -7.50 8.53 -11.53
CA TYR A 250 -7.77 9.81 -10.88
C TYR A 250 -8.25 9.55 -9.46
N GLY A 251 -7.92 10.42 -8.52
CA GLY A 251 -8.35 10.20 -7.16
C GLY A 251 -8.44 11.46 -6.32
N LEU A 252 -9.36 11.39 -5.36
CA LEU A 252 -9.48 12.31 -4.24
C LEU A 252 -9.39 11.47 -2.96
N TYR A 253 -8.50 11.86 -2.05
CA TYR A 253 -8.28 11.17 -0.78
C TYR A 253 -8.23 12.19 0.35
N GLY A 254 -9.19 12.14 1.25
CA GLY A 254 -9.25 12.96 2.45
C GLY A 254 -8.88 12.15 3.69
N SER A 255 -8.09 12.73 4.58
CA SER A 255 -7.71 12.12 5.85
C SER A 255 -7.89 13.12 6.99
N VAL A 256 -8.61 12.73 8.03
CA VAL A 256 -8.78 13.53 9.26
C VAL A 256 -8.26 12.71 10.43
N ARG A 257 -7.18 13.20 11.06
CA ARG A 257 -6.61 12.59 12.27
C ARG A 257 -7.33 13.06 13.52
N ASP A 258 -7.40 12.20 14.52
CA ASP A 258 -8.01 12.48 15.82
C ASP A 258 -9.46 13.03 15.71
N VAL A 259 -10.27 12.43 14.81
CA VAL A 259 -11.72 12.67 14.74
C VAL A 259 -12.35 12.41 16.11
N ILE A 260 -11.95 11.29 16.71
CA ILE A 260 -11.99 11.03 18.15
C ILE A 260 -10.56 10.73 18.59
N PRO A 261 -10.19 10.95 19.86
CA PRO A 261 -8.82 10.75 20.33
C PRO A 261 -8.24 9.39 19.92
N GLY A 262 -7.10 9.43 19.18
CA GLY A 262 -6.41 8.24 18.72
C GLY A 262 -7.02 7.54 17.51
N ALA A 263 -7.98 8.16 16.79
CA ALA A 263 -8.56 7.60 15.58
C ALA A 263 -8.36 8.50 14.34
N THR A 264 -8.19 7.88 13.20
CA THR A 264 -8.09 8.53 11.89
C THR A 264 -9.21 8.02 10.98
N LEU A 265 -9.88 8.93 10.31
CA LEU A 265 -10.85 8.66 9.26
C LEU A 265 -10.28 9.10 7.93
N ASP A 266 -10.23 8.17 6.99
CA ASP A 266 -9.94 8.43 5.59
C ASP A 266 -11.21 8.20 4.77
N VAL A 267 -11.44 9.05 3.77
CA VAL A 267 -12.54 8.93 2.79
C VAL A 267 -11.96 9.16 1.41
N TYR A 268 -12.35 8.35 0.45
CA TYR A 268 -11.76 8.43 -0.88
C TYR A 268 -12.74 8.12 -2.00
N GLU A 269 -12.42 8.69 -3.16
CA GLU A 269 -13.01 8.39 -4.45
C GLU A 269 -11.89 8.18 -5.47
N PHE A 270 -11.88 7.04 -6.17
CA PHE A 270 -10.96 6.73 -7.25
C PHE A 270 -11.74 6.45 -8.53
N TRP A 271 -11.25 7.01 -9.62
CA TRP A 271 -11.79 6.77 -10.95
C TRP A 271 -10.71 6.14 -11.82
N HIS A 272 -10.91 4.89 -12.21
CA HIS A 272 -10.00 4.10 -13.05
C HIS A 272 -10.57 3.91 -14.44
N VAL A 273 -9.80 4.32 -15.43
CA VAL A 273 -10.12 4.17 -16.86
C VAL A 273 -9.02 3.35 -17.52
N GLN A 274 -9.39 2.26 -18.19
CA GLN A 274 -8.41 1.40 -18.84
C GLN A 274 -8.99 0.80 -20.14
N PRO A 275 -8.38 1.11 -21.31
CA PRO A 275 -8.68 0.38 -22.55
C PRO A 275 -8.07 -1.03 -22.49
N GLY A 276 -8.71 -1.98 -23.12
CA GLY A 276 -8.19 -3.36 -23.20
C GLY A 276 -8.17 -4.12 -21.87
N TYR A 277 -9.01 -3.73 -20.91
CA TYR A 277 -9.17 -4.43 -19.66
C TYR A 277 -9.62 -5.86 -19.88
N SER A 278 -8.96 -6.81 -19.22
CA SER A 278 -9.25 -8.22 -19.39
C SER A 278 -9.22 -8.94 -18.03
N VAL A 279 -10.34 -9.58 -17.72
CA VAL A 279 -10.52 -10.46 -16.56
C VAL A 279 -11.41 -11.63 -16.98
N VAL A 280 -11.72 -12.54 -16.07
CA VAL A 280 -12.65 -13.65 -16.37
C VAL A 280 -13.99 -13.13 -16.87
N GLY A 281 -14.43 -13.64 -18.01
CA GLY A 281 -15.68 -13.23 -18.65
C GLY A 281 -15.62 -11.95 -19.47
N LEU A 282 -14.60 -11.10 -19.29
CA LEU A 282 -14.41 -9.82 -19.99
C LEU A 282 -13.05 -9.80 -20.69
N LYS A 283 -13.03 -9.62 -22.01
CA LYS A 283 -11.79 -9.66 -22.80
C LYS A 283 -11.63 -8.38 -23.63
N ALA A 284 -10.53 -7.67 -23.37
CA ALA A 284 -10.13 -6.44 -24.07
C ALA A 284 -11.24 -5.37 -24.12
N VAL A 285 -12.00 -5.22 -23.04
CA VAL A 285 -13.08 -4.23 -22.93
C VAL A 285 -12.57 -2.88 -22.43
N HIS A 286 -13.36 -1.83 -22.61
CA HIS A 286 -13.11 -0.55 -21.98
C HIS A 286 -13.62 -0.58 -20.53
N LEU A 287 -12.74 -0.29 -19.57
CA LEU A 287 -13.08 -0.12 -18.16
C LEU A 287 -13.31 1.36 -17.84
N ASN A 288 -14.41 1.64 -17.18
CA ASN A 288 -14.75 2.94 -16.60
C ASN A 288 -15.31 2.68 -15.19
N GLN A 289 -14.44 2.72 -14.17
CA GLN A 289 -14.75 2.24 -12.82
C GLN A 289 -14.54 3.33 -11.79
N TRP A 290 -15.54 3.53 -10.94
CA TRP A 290 -15.49 4.37 -9.75
C TRP A 290 -15.40 3.48 -8.50
N THR A 291 -14.53 3.86 -7.57
CA THR A 291 -14.34 3.19 -6.28
C THR A 291 -14.47 4.22 -5.17
N THR A 292 -15.57 4.15 -4.43
CA THR A 292 -15.86 5.01 -3.30
C THR A 292 -15.66 4.22 -2.02
N GLY A 293 -14.94 4.77 -1.05
CA GLY A 293 -14.72 4.06 0.21
C GLY A 293 -14.29 4.95 1.36
N PHE A 294 -14.23 4.31 2.52
CA PHE A 294 -13.68 4.90 3.72
C PHE A 294 -12.82 3.89 4.48
N ARG A 295 -11.91 4.42 5.27
CA ARG A 295 -11.07 3.65 6.18
C ARG A 295 -11.10 4.34 7.55
N TRP A 296 -11.33 3.57 8.60
CA TRP A 296 -11.33 4.03 9.98
C TRP A 296 -10.38 3.18 10.81
N VAL A 297 -9.39 3.82 11.41
CA VAL A 297 -8.39 3.14 12.25
C VAL A 297 -8.23 3.88 13.56
N GLY A 298 -8.00 3.13 14.62
CA GLY A 298 -7.82 3.76 15.93
C GLY A 298 -7.47 2.77 17.02
N SER A 299 -7.31 3.34 18.22
CA SER A 299 -7.11 2.60 19.45
C SER A 299 -8.35 2.68 20.31
N LEU A 300 -8.66 1.60 21.00
CA LEU A 300 -9.72 1.50 22.00
C LEU A 300 -9.12 1.42 23.41
N PRO A 301 -9.90 1.68 24.46
CA PRO A 301 -9.45 1.45 25.83
C PRO A 301 -8.95 0.02 26.06
N LYS A 302 -8.10 -0.18 27.09
CA LYS A 302 -7.54 -1.48 27.47
C LYS A 302 -6.67 -2.14 26.38
N ASP A 303 -5.88 -1.32 25.65
CA ASP A 303 -4.87 -1.78 24.70
C ASP A 303 -5.39 -2.53 23.47
N PHE A 304 -6.66 -2.31 23.12
CA PHE A 304 -7.20 -2.75 21.85
C PHE A 304 -6.90 -1.74 20.73
N ASP A 305 -6.74 -2.23 19.51
CA ASP A 305 -6.72 -1.46 18.28
C ASP A 305 -7.68 -2.05 17.25
N TYR A 306 -8.14 -1.21 16.34
CA TYR A 306 -9.06 -1.65 15.29
C TYR A 306 -8.76 -0.97 13.98
N ARG A 307 -9.14 -1.64 12.89
CA ARG A 307 -9.14 -1.11 11.52
C ARG A 307 -10.38 -1.58 10.82
N THR A 308 -10.96 -0.69 10.04
CA THR A 308 -12.07 -0.99 9.16
C THR A 308 -11.87 -0.24 7.87
N GLU A 309 -12.01 -0.93 6.73
CA GLU A 309 -12.03 -0.31 5.42
C GLU A 309 -13.13 -0.96 4.59
N ILE A 310 -13.97 -0.14 3.96
CA ILE A 310 -15.06 -0.61 3.09
C ILE A 310 -15.01 0.23 1.82
N ALA A 311 -15.11 -0.43 0.67
CA ALA A 311 -15.24 0.24 -0.62
C ALA A 311 -16.27 -0.45 -1.50
N ILE A 312 -16.95 0.35 -2.31
CA ILE A 312 -17.90 -0.08 -3.33
C ILE A 312 -17.41 0.37 -4.70
N GLN A 313 -17.65 -0.46 -5.72
CA GLN A 313 -17.30 -0.14 -7.10
C GLN A 313 -18.53 -0.11 -7.99
N ARG A 314 -18.55 0.87 -8.87
CA ARG A 314 -19.61 1.12 -9.84
C ARG A 314 -19.01 1.60 -11.16
N GLY A 315 -19.76 1.47 -12.22
CA GLY A 315 -19.34 1.89 -13.56
C GLY A 315 -19.61 0.79 -14.58
N GLU A 316 -18.73 0.68 -15.56
CA GLU A 316 -18.90 -0.21 -16.71
C GLU A 316 -17.59 -0.88 -17.10
N ALA A 317 -17.67 -2.13 -17.50
CA ALA A 317 -16.59 -2.87 -18.15
C ALA A 317 -17.13 -3.45 -19.46
N GLY A 318 -16.91 -2.76 -20.57
CA GLY A 318 -17.57 -3.03 -21.83
C GLY A 318 -19.07 -2.79 -21.74
N ALA A 319 -19.87 -3.84 -21.97
CA ALA A 319 -21.33 -3.79 -21.84
C ALA A 319 -21.84 -4.19 -20.45
N ALA A 320 -20.95 -4.67 -19.56
CA ALA A 320 -21.34 -5.11 -18.23
C ALA A 320 -21.26 -3.96 -17.22
N GLY A 321 -22.33 -3.73 -16.47
CA GLY A 321 -22.36 -2.79 -15.35
C GLY A 321 -21.60 -3.35 -14.15
N ILE A 322 -20.74 -2.55 -13.50
CA ILE A 322 -19.97 -2.95 -12.32
C ILE A 322 -20.80 -2.72 -11.05
N ARG A 323 -20.88 -3.75 -10.21
CA ARG A 323 -21.49 -3.70 -8.87
C ARG A 323 -20.73 -4.61 -7.92
N SER A 324 -19.62 -4.13 -7.39
CA SER A 324 -18.74 -4.92 -6.50
C SER A 324 -18.43 -4.16 -5.22
N TRP A 325 -17.94 -4.87 -4.21
CA TRP A 325 -17.57 -4.28 -2.95
C TRP A 325 -16.52 -5.10 -2.23
N MET A 326 -15.82 -4.44 -1.31
CA MET A 326 -14.87 -5.08 -0.41
C MET A 326 -15.04 -4.58 1.01
N GLY A 327 -14.60 -5.40 1.96
CA GLY A 327 -14.49 -5.04 3.36
C GLY A 327 -13.22 -5.63 3.98
N HIS A 328 -12.66 -4.88 4.92
CA HIS A 328 -11.49 -5.25 5.71
C HIS A 328 -11.73 -4.84 7.16
N TRP A 329 -11.58 -5.77 8.09
CA TRP A 329 -11.75 -5.53 9.51
C TRP A 329 -10.65 -6.20 10.30
N VAL A 330 -10.07 -5.48 11.26
CA VAL A 330 -9.07 -5.98 12.21
C VAL A 330 -9.46 -5.56 13.60
N LEU A 331 -9.37 -6.49 14.54
CA LEU A 331 -9.36 -6.21 15.96
C LEU A 331 -8.07 -6.78 16.56
N GLY A 332 -7.26 -5.91 17.14
CA GLY A 332 -6.01 -6.25 17.78
C GLY A 332 -6.03 -6.00 19.29
N TYR A 333 -5.23 -6.75 20.00
CA TYR A 333 -5.03 -6.61 21.44
C TYR A 333 -3.54 -6.69 21.78
N MET A 334 -3.01 -5.67 22.48
CA MET A 334 -1.62 -5.61 22.92
C MET A 334 -1.48 -6.09 24.36
N LEU A 335 -0.84 -7.24 24.59
CA LEU A 335 -0.60 -7.77 25.94
C LEU A 335 0.63 -7.10 26.58
N LYS A 336 0.45 -5.90 27.11
CA LYS A 336 1.54 -5.08 27.70
C LYS A 336 2.16 -5.67 28.96
N SER A 337 1.44 -6.57 29.67
CA SER A 337 1.94 -7.25 30.86
C SER A 337 3.03 -8.29 30.57
N ALA A 338 3.11 -8.79 29.34
CA ALA A 338 4.13 -9.74 28.95
C ALA A 338 5.44 -9.04 28.53
N ARG A 339 6.58 -9.67 28.84
CA ARG A 339 7.91 -9.13 28.53
C ARG A 339 8.12 -8.83 27.04
N THR A 340 7.55 -9.63 26.18
CA THR A 340 7.64 -9.52 24.70
C THR A 340 6.54 -8.65 24.11
N THR A 341 5.65 -8.09 24.93
CA THR A 341 4.51 -7.25 24.53
C THR A 341 3.82 -7.76 23.25
N PRO A 342 3.32 -9.01 23.22
CA PRO A 342 2.71 -9.57 22.02
C PRO A 342 1.45 -8.81 21.66
N ARG A 343 1.23 -8.64 20.34
CA ARG A 343 -0.03 -8.22 19.75
C ARG A 343 -0.71 -9.42 19.14
N LEU A 344 -1.92 -9.73 19.62
CA LEU A 344 -2.80 -10.73 19.04
C LEU A 344 -3.84 -10.01 18.21
N PHE A 345 -4.24 -10.57 17.06
CA PHE A 345 -5.29 -9.97 16.26
C PHE A 345 -6.10 -11.01 15.49
N VAL A 346 -7.34 -10.64 15.21
CA VAL A 346 -8.19 -11.28 14.23
C VAL A 346 -8.44 -10.29 13.10
N GLU A 347 -8.39 -10.77 11.87
CA GLU A 347 -8.61 -10.01 10.64
C GLU A 347 -9.61 -10.77 9.77
N TYR A 348 -10.54 -10.04 9.14
CA TYR A 348 -11.43 -10.59 8.15
C TYR A 348 -11.40 -9.70 6.91
N ASP A 349 -11.09 -10.32 5.78
CA ASP A 349 -11.08 -9.69 4.47
C ASP A 349 -12.15 -10.30 3.57
N TYR A 350 -12.87 -9.45 2.85
CA TYR A 350 -13.89 -9.83 1.89
C TYR A 350 -13.70 -9.07 0.59
N GLY A 351 -13.71 -9.77 -0.53
CA GLY A 351 -13.81 -9.21 -1.88
C GLY A 351 -14.90 -9.93 -2.65
N SER A 352 -15.93 -9.22 -3.12
CA SER A 352 -17.06 -9.82 -3.83
C SER A 352 -16.65 -10.53 -5.12
N GLY A 353 -17.42 -11.54 -5.53
CA GLY A 353 -17.30 -12.31 -6.76
C GLY A 353 -18.58 -12.24 -7.60
N SER A 354 -18.48 -12.64 -8.87
CA SER A 354 -19.58 -12.66 -9.83
C SER A 354 -20.24 -14.03 -9.87
N GLU A 355 -21.54 -14.08 -9.79
CA GLU A 355 -22.31 -15.31 -10.02
C GLU A 355 -22.26 -15.73 -11.50
N ASN A 356 -22.28 -14.74 -12.39
CA ASN A 356 -22.13 -14.93 -13.82
C ASN A 356 -21.11 -13.94 -14.38
N THR A 357 -19.89 -14.39 -14.64
CA THR A 357 -18.79 -13.56 -15.14
C THR A 357 -19.00 -13.05 -16.57
N LYS A 358 -20.00 -13.59 -17.29
CA LYS A 358 -20.41 -13.16 -18.66
C LYS A 358 -21.76 -12.45 -18.67
N GLY A 359 -22.34 -12.16 -17.51
CA GLY A 359 -23.61 -11.50 -17.36
C GLY A 359 -23.57 -10.00 -17.63
N ALA A 360 -24.75 -9.36 -17.59
CA ALA A 360 -24.87 -7.91 -17.73
C ALA A 360 -24.34 -7.15 -16.51
N VAL A 361 -24.10 -7.82 -15.38
CA VAL A 361 -23.54 -7.25 -14.17
C VAL A 361 -22.28 -8.01 -13.79
N TYR A 362 -21.18 -7.28 -13.62
CA TYR A 362 -19.90 -7.79 -13.15
C TYR A 362 -19.72 -7.38 -11.69
N SER A 363 -19.68 -8.38 -10.81
CA SER A 363 -19.64 -8.16 -9.34
C SER A 363 -18.32 -8.56 -8.69
N THR A 364 -17.32 -8.98 -9.47
CA THR A 364 -15.99 -9.29 -8.93
C THR A 364 -15.26 -7.99 -8.57
N PHE A 365 -14.85 -7.87 -7.31
CA PHE A 365 -14.12 -6.70 -6.83
C PHE A 365 -12.75 -6.59 -7.52
N ASP A 366 -12.35 -5.37 -7.91
CA ASP A 366 -11.03 -5.08 -8.45
C ASP A 366 -10.22 -4.20 -7.47
N PRO A 367 -9.15 -4.71 -6.86
CA PRO A 367 -8.33 -3.93 -5.93
C PRO A 367 -7.46 -2.84 -6.58
N ILE A 368 -7.61 -2.57 -7.86
CA ILE A 368 -6.95 -1.53 -8.68
C ILE A 368 -5.43 -1.76 -8.76
N TYR A 369 -4.63 -1.14 -7.88
CA TYR A 369 -3.17 -1.24 -7.82
C TYR A 369 -2.67 -1.57 -6.40
N PRO A 370 -3.05 -2.71 -5.81
CA PRO A 370 -2.70 -3.04 -4.43
C PRO A 370 -1.21 -3.34 -4.24
N SER A 371 -0.72 -3.19 -3.03
CA SER A 371 0.45 -3.92 -2.53
C SER A 371 -0.06 -5.22 -1.92
N THR A 372 0.27 -6.34 -2.52
CA THR A 372 -0.37 -7.63 -2.23
C THR A 372 0.33 -8.46 -1.16
N HIS A 373 1.67 -8.38 -1.12
CA HIS A 373 2.44 -9.20 -0.19
C HIS A 373 1.99 -8.98 1.25
N ASP A 374 1.86 -10.08 1.98
CA ASP A 374 1.43 -10.17 3.38
C ASP A 374 -0.05 -9.80 3.69
N LYS A 375 -0.83 -9.39 2.69
CA LYS A 375 -2.23 -8.99 2.91
C LYS A 375 -3.16 -10.20 2.97
N LEU A 376 -2.90 -11.20 2.13
CA LEU A 376 -3.63 -12.45 2.04
C LEU A 376 -2.63 -13.61 2.06
N GLY A 377 -1.79 -13.68 3.12
CA GLY A 377 -0.73 -14.66 3.32
C GLY A 377 0.64 -14.26 2.77
N LEU A 378 1.70 -14.86 3.30
CA LEU A 378 3.08 -14.64 2.86
C LEU A 378 3.37 -15.28 1.50
N ALA A 379 2.67 -16.38 1.18
CA ALA A 379 2.88 -17.12 -0.05
C ALA A 379 2.39 -16.40 -1.32
N ASP A 380 1.67 -15.27 -1.19
CA ASP A 380 1.18 -14.43 -2.29
C ASP A 380 0.34 -15.19 -3.36
N GLN A 381 -0.29 -16.32 -2.97
CA GLN A 381 -1.04 -17.16 -3.91
C GLN A 381 -2.41 -16.60 -4.25
N PHE A 382 -2.98 -15.77 -3.38
CA PHE A 382 -4.33 -15.27 -3.52
C PHE A 382 -4.36 -13.75 -3.63
N GLY A 383 -5.35 -13.23 -4.38
CA GLY A 383 -5.60 -11.81 -4.55
C GLY A 383 -6.94 -11.41 -3.98
N TRP A 384 -7.14 -10.14 -3.72
CA TRP A 384 -8.36 -9.62 -3.10
C TRP A 384 -9.50 -9.47 -4.11
N ARG A 385 -9.84 -10.58 -4.78
CA ARG A 385 -10.93 -10.73 -5.76
C ARG A 385 -11.64 -12.03 -5.48
N ASN A 386 -12.95 -12.01 -5.34
CA ASN A 386 -13.77 -13.20 -5.08
C ASN A 386 -13.21 -14.03 -3.92
N ILE A 387 -12.83 -13.41 -2.83
CA ILE A 387 -12.16 -14.07 -1.71
C ILE A 387 -12.76 -13.64 -0.37
N GLN A 388 -12.77 -14.56 0.58
CA GLN A 388 -12.93 -14.34 2.00
C GLN A 388 -11.70 -14.90 2.69
N ASP A 389 -11.12 -14.13 3.61
CA ASP A 389 -9.99 -14.56 4.44
C ASP A 389 -10.29 -14.28 5.89
N LEU A 390 -10.28 -15.30 6.73
CA LEU A 390 -10.30 -15.17 8.17
C LEU A 390 -8.92 -15.49 8.71
N ARG A 391 -8.23 -14.46 9.24
CA ARG A 391 -6.87 -14.54 9.72
C ARG A 391 -6.80 -14.38 11.24
N PHE A 392 -6.05 -15.24 11.89
CA PHE A 392 -5.59 -15.11 13.26
C PHE A 392 -4.09 -14.88 13.25
N GLY A 393 -3.64 -13.78 13.85
CA GLY A 393 -2.22 -13.44 13.81
C GLY A 393 -1.68 -13.00 15.15
N GLN A 394 -0.36 -13.11 15.29
CA GLN A 394 0.36 -12.65 16.45
C GLN A 394 1.72 -12.08 16.08
N GLU A 395 2.10 -11.01 16.76
CA GLU A 395 3.36 -10.32 16.59
C GLU A 395 4.07 -10.24 17.94
N PHE A 396 5.31 -10.70 18.00
CA PHE A 396 6.13 -10.67 19.20
C PHE A 396 7.34 -9.76 18.99
N ARG A 397 7.49 -8.76 19.83
CA ARG A 397 8.73 -7.98 19.96
C ARG A 397 9.66 -8.64 20.96
N ILE A 398 10.43 -9.64 20.51
CA ILE A 398 11.37 -10.38 21.36
C ILE A 398 12.42 -9.43 21.96
N SER A 399 12.88 -8.46 21.17
CA SER A 399 13.76 -7.37 21.59
C SER A 399 13.60 -6.16 20.68
N ARG A 400 14.40 -5.11 20.93
CA ARG A 400 14.45 -3.93 20.05
C ARG A 400 14.91 -4.24 18.61
N ARG A 401 15.52 -5.39 18.38
CA ARG A 401 16.09 -5.81 17.09
C ARG A 401 15.38 -7.01 16.47
N TRP A 402 14.59 -7.76 17.23
CA TRP A 402 13.99 -9.01 16.79
C TRP A 402 12.46 -8.95 16.88
N VAL A 403 11.82 -9.25 15.77
CA VAL A 403 10.37 -9.40 15.67
C VAL A 403 10.06 -10.77 15.09
N LEU A 404 9.11 -11.46 15.69
CA LEU A 404 8.50 -12.68 15.16
C LEU A 404 7.04 -12.37 14.87
N ALA A 405 6.57 -12.71 13.69
CA ALA A 405 5.16 -12.68 13.32
C ALA A 405 4.74 -14.07 12.84
N THR A 406 3.55 -14.50 13.24
CA THR A 406 2.93 -15.73 12.73
C THR A 406 1.46 -15.48 12.46
N SER A 407 0.90 -16.17 11.48
CA SER A 407 -0.53 -16.12 11.18
C SER A 407 -1.06 -17.46 10.67
N LEU A 408 -2.36 -17.64 10.87
CA LEU A 408 -3.17 -18.69 10.29
C LEU A 408 -4.28 -18.01 9.49
N HIS A 409 -4.39 -18.34 8.24
CA HIS A 409 -5.43 -17.90 7.33
C HIS A 409 -6.36 -19.04 6.98
N ASN A 410 -7.64 -18.75 6.77
CA ASN A 410 -8.62 -19.65 6.19
C ASN A 410 -9.29 -18.92 5.02
N TYR A 411 -9.28 -19.55 3.86
CA TYR A 411 -9.76 -18.92 2.62
C TYR A 411 -10.97 -19.60 2.04
N TRP A 412 -11.93 -18.79 1.60
CA TRP A 412 -13.09 -19.21 0.83
C TRP A 412 -13.29 -18.30 -0.38
N LEU A 413 -13.86 -18.83 -1.45
CA LEU A 413 -14.43 -18.00 -2.49
C LEU A 413 -15.65 -17.23 -1.93
N ALA A 414 -15.81 -15.97 -2.30
CA ALA A 414 -17.02 -15.20 -2.00
C ALA A 414 -18.22 -15.71 -2.85
N ASN A 415 -17.94 -16.20 -4.06
CA ASN A 415 -18.92 -16.83 -4.95
C ASN A 415 -18.32 -18.06 -5.63
N ALA A 416 -18.99 -19.22 -5.56
CA ALA A 416 -18.52 -20.49 -6.10
C ALA A 416 -18.46 -20.54 -7.64
N HIS A 417 -19.22 -19.68 -8.35
CA HIS A 417 -19.28 -19.64 -9.81
C HIS A 417 -18.16 -18.79 -10.43
N ASP A 418 -17.52 -17.94 -9.63
CA ASP A 418 -16.39 -17.11 -10.07
C ASP A 418 -15.05 -17.86 -9.91
N ALA A 419 -13.98 -17.25 -10.40
CA ALA A 419 -12.64 -17.81 -10.32
C ALA A 419 -11.97 -17.52 -8.98
N LEU A 420 -10.96 -18.33 -8.64
CA LEU A 420 -9.92 -17.98 -7.68
C LEU A 420 -8.85 -17.16 -8.40
N TYR A 421 -8.60 -15.98 -7.90
CA TYR A 421 -7.66 -15.04 -8.48
C TYR A 421 -6.35 -14.99 -7.69
N PRO A 422 -5.18 -14.97 -8.35
CA PRO A 422 -3.92 -14.71 -7.68
C PRO A 422 -3.79 -13.21 -7.36
N SER A 423 -2.77 -12.89 -6.60
CA SER A 423 -2.38 -11.49 -6.38
C SER A 423 -2.11 -10.73 -7.68
N ARG A 424 -1.79 -11.46 -8.76
CA ARG A 424 -1.55 -10.94 -10.12
C ARG A 424 -1.80 -11.98 -11.19
N GLY A 425 -2.06 -11.48 -12.40
CA GLY A 425 -2.06 -12.27 -13.61
C GLY A 425 -3.34 -13.07 -13.84
N ALA A 426 -3.16 -14.23 -14.46
CA ALA A 426 -4.25 -15.14 -14.81
C ALA A 426 -4.85 -15.79 -13.56
N ILE A 427 -6.06 -16.30 -13.70
CA ILE A 427 -6.75 -17.05 -12.64
C ILE A 427 -5.94 -18.28 -12.20
N VAL A 428 -6.06 -18.63 -10.92
CA VAL A 428 -5.52 -19.88 -10.38
C VAL A 428 -6.36 -21.05 -10.88
N ALA A 429 -7.68 -20.97 -10.66
CA ALA A 429 -8.64 -22.00 -11.06
C ALA A 429 -10.05 -21.42 -11.14
N GLN A 430 -10.95 -22.10 -11.86
CA GLN A 430 -12.37 -21.81 -11.91
C GLN A 430 -13.19 -23.08 -12.09
N ARG A 431 -14.37 -23.10 -11.45
CA ARG A 431 -15.42 -24.06 -11.70
C ARG A 431 -16.75 -23.32 -11.83
N ALA A 432 -17.07 -22.88 -13.05
CA ALA A 432 -18.18 -21.97 -13.30
C ALA A 432 -19.58 -22.55 -12.96
N ASP A 433 -19.71 -23.88 -12.83
CA ASP A 433 -20.95 -24.54 -12.38
C ASP A 433 -21.11 -24.55 -10.84
N GLY A 434 -20.14 -24.00 -10.09
CA GLY A 434 -20.17 -23.92 -8.62
C GLY A 434 -19.96 -25.26 -7.89
N THR A 435 -19.81 -26.38 -8.59
CA THR A 435 -19.77 -27.75 -7.99
C THR A 435 -18.49 -28.07 -7.22
N ALA A 436 -17.45 -27.20 -7.34
CA ALA A 436 -16.21 -27.39 -6.58
C ALA A 436 -16.29 -26.95 -5.11
N GLY A 437 -17.37 -26.26 -4.72
CA GLY A 437 -17.49 -25.66 -3.40
C GLY A 437 -16.74 -24.33 -3.31
N THR A 438 -16.64 -23.78 -2.10
CA THR A 438 -16.00 -22.46 -1.86
C THR A 438 -14.72 -22.57 -1.04
N HIS A 439 -14.49 -23.63 -0.28
CA HIS A 439 -13.34 -23.72 0.61
C HIS A 439 -12.04 -23.89 -0.20
N VAL A 440 -11.20 -22.83 -0.19
CA VAL A 440 -9.94 -22.77 -0.95
C VAL A 440 -8.83 -23.51 -0.21
N GLY A 441 -8.72 -23.30 1.10
CA GLY A 441 -7.71 -23.91 1.95
C GLY A 441 -7.27 -23.02 3.09
N GLU A 442 -6.18 -23.42 3.75
CA GLU A 442 -5.56 -22.71 4.86
C GLU A 442 -4.13 -22.32 4.53
N GLU A 443 -3.62 -21.24 5.13
CA GLU A 443 -2.20 -20.88 5.08
C GLU A 443 -1.66 -20.65 6.48
N VAL A 444 -0.50 -21.22 6.76
CA VAL A 444 0.26 -20.96 7.98
C VAL A 444 1.53 -20.20 7.62
N ASP A 445 1.72 -19.06 8.29
CA ASP A 445 2.85 -18.18 8.09
C ASP A 445 3.72 -18.05 9.32
N ALA A 446 5.02 -17.97 9.13
CA ALA A 446 5.98 -17.56 10.14
C ALA A 446 7.05 -16.67 9.52
N GLN A 447 7.35 -15.55 10.19
CA GLN A 447 8.35 -14.60 9.75
C GLN A 447 9.16 -14.08 10.93
N VAL A 448 10.48 -14.05 10.78
CA VAL A 448 11.42 -13.44 11.74
C VAL A 448 12.15 -12.29 11.04
N VAL A 449 12.18 -11.14 11.70
CA VAL A 449 12.91 -9.97 11.22
C VAL A 449 13.93 -9.55 12.25
N PHE A 450 15.17 -9.41 11.81
CA PHE A 450 16.30 -8.92 12.58
C PHE A 450 16.80 -7.59 12.02
N THR A 451 16.89 -6.56 12.86
CA THR A 451 17.37 -5.22 12.50
C THR A 451 18.68 -4.93 13.22
N PRO A 452 19.84 -5.35 12.68
CA PRO A 452 21.13 -5.16 13.33
C PRO A 452 21.49 -3.68 13.50
N THR A 453 21.18 -2.85 12.49
CA THR A 453 21.39 -1.39 12.51
C THR A 453 20.13 -0.67 12.03
N ARG A 454 20.13 0.67 12.06
CA ARG A 454 19.01 1.47 11.49
C ARG A 454 18.90 1.33 9.98
N GLN A 455 19.98 0.94 9.31
CA GLN A 455 20.08 0.83 7.87
C GLN A 455 19.91 -0.60 7.36
N SER A 456 20.12 -1.61 8.23
CA SER A 456 20.17 -3.02 7.83
C SER A 456 19.00 -3.80 8.37
N GLN A 457 18.45 -4.67 7.54
CA GLN A 457 17.42 -5.63 7.92
C GLN A 457 17.71 -6.99 7.32
N ILE A 458 17.44 -8.03 8.09
CA ILE A 458 17.46 -9.43 7.66
C ILE A 458 16.09 -10.02 7.98
N GLY A 459 15.42 -10.56 6.98
CA GLY A 459 14.13 -11.23 7.11
C GLY A 459 14.24 -12.69 6.69
N ILE A 460 13.59 -13.57 7.42
CA ILE A 460 13.40 -14.98 7.05
C ILE A 460 11.92 -15.27 7.24
N GLY A 461 11.30 -15.88 6.25
CA GLY A 461 9.89 -16.25 6.33
C GLY A 461 9.58 -17.56 5.62
N TYR A 462 8.46 -18.12 6.00
CA TYR A 462 7.91 -19.34 5.43
C TYR A 462 6.39 -19.26 5.45
N GLY A 463 5.77 -19.51 4.29
CA GLY A 463 4.35 -19.69 4.11
C GLY A 463 4.05 -21.11 3.60
N HIS A 464 3.03 -21.75 4.16
CA HIS A 464 2.56 -23.07 3.71
C HIS A 464 1.05 -23.02 3.49
N VAL A 465 0.64 -23.31 2.26
CA VAL A 465 -0.78 -23.39 1.88
C VAL A 465 -1.20 -24.86 1.80
N PHE A 466 -2.15 -25.24 2.64
CA PHE A 466 -2.88 -26.51 2.57
C PHE A 466 -4.03 -26.36 1.58
N THR A 467 -4.15 -27.27 0.64
CA THR A 467 -5.21 -27.22 -0.37
C THR A 467 -6.56 -27.69 0.16
N GLY A 468 -7.57 -26.81 0.11
CA GLY A 468 -8.95 -27.13 0.46
C GLY A 468 -9.73 -27.83 -0.66
N GLU A 469 -11.02 -28.01 -0.43
CA GLU A 469 -11.92 -28.73 -1.35
C GLU A 469 -11.92 -28.15 -2.77
N PHE A 470 -11.98 -26.80 -2.89
CA PHE A 470 -12.00 -26.12 -4.18
C PHE A 470 -10.72 -26.39 -4.98
N LEU A 471 -9.55 -26.22 -4.38
CA LEU A 471 -8.26 -26.45 -5.05
C LEU A 471 -8.07 -27.93 -5.41
N ASN A 472 -8.49 -28.85 -4.53
CA ASN A 472 -8.42 -30.28 -4.77
C ASN A 472 -9.29 -30.75 -5.96
N LYS A 473 -10.46 -30.08 -6.18
CA LYS A 473 -11.36 -30.36 -7.31
C LYS A 473 -11.00 -29.66 -8.61
N THR A 474 -10.21 -28.58 -8.54
CA THR A 474 -9.94 -27.70 -9.71
C THR A 474 -8.49 -27.70 -10.17
N THR A 475 -7.57 -28.23 -9.34
CA THR A 475 -6.15 -28.35 -9.63
C THR A 475 -5.67 -29.79 -9.41
N LYS A 476 -4.37 -30.00 -9.19
CA LYS A 476 -3.82 -31.32 -8.78
C LYS A 476 -3.77 -31.46 -7.24
N GLY A 477 -4.23 -30.48 -6.49
CA GLY A 477 -4.35 -30.53 -5.04
C GLY A 477 -3.02 -30.63 -4.29
N LYS A 478 -1.91 -30.20 -4.89
CA LYS A 478 -0.61 -30.19 -4.22
C LYS A 478 -0.48 -28.94 -3.35
N ASP A 479 -0.14 -29.13 -2.08
CA ASP A 479 0.15 -28.05 -1.16
C ASP A 479 1.31 -27.20 -1.67
N TYR A 480 1.26 -25.88 -1.33
CA TYR A 480 2.25 -24.91 -1.76
C TYR A 480 3.14 -24.50 -0.58
N ASN A 481 4.45 -24.43 -0.82
CA ASN A 481 5.44 -23.96 0.16
C ASN A 481 6.17 -22.75 -0.39
N TYR A 482 6.46 -21.80 0.48
CA TYR A 482 7.16 -20.55 0.13
C TYR A 482 8.16 -20.15 1.22
N PRO A 483 9.40 -20.65 1.20
CA PRO A 483 10.50 -20.10 1.99
C PRO A 483 11.09 -18.86 1.33
N TYR A 484 11.48 -17.86 2.14
CA TYR A 484 12.31 -16.77 1.68
C TYR A 484 13.33 -16.33 2.72
N MET A 485 14.41 -15.70 2.26
CA MET A 485 15.37 -14.97 3.07
C MET A 485 15.71 -13.65 2.38
N MET A 486 15.72 -12.55 3.12
CA MET A 486 15.96 -11.21 2.60
C MET A 486 17.04 -10.50 3.42
N ILE A 487 17.92 -9.78 2.73
CA ILE A 487 18.85 -8.81 3.30
C ILE A 487 18.58 -7.48 2.61
N GLU A 488 18.42 -6.43 3.39
CA GLU A 488 18.22 -5.07 2.90
C GLU A 488 19.14 -4.11 3.65
N TYR A 489 19.74 -3.20 2.91
CA TYR A 489 20.53 -2.08 3.42
C TYR A 489 20.06 -0.79 2.75
N VAL A 490 19.71 0.20 3.58
CA VAL A 490 19.21 1.51 3.11
C VAL A 490 20.07 2.62 3.71
N PHE A 491 20.49 3.57 2.91
CA PHE A 491 21.37 4.67 3.32
C PHE A 491 20.94 6.03 2.75
#